data_e8f31651bd764a12cdbfbb69e1aa44f0
#
_entry.id   e8f31651bd764a12cdbfbb69e1aa44f0
#
_cell.length_a   1.000
_cell.length_b   1.000
_cell.length_c   1.000
_cell.angle_alpha   90.00
_cell.angle_beta   90.00
_cell.angle_gamma   90.00
#
_symmetry.space_group_name_H-M   'P 1'
#
loop_
_entity.id
_entity.type
_entity.pdbx_description
1 polymer ?
#
loop_
_entity_poly.entity_id
_entity_poly.type
_entity_poly.pdbx_seq_one_letter_code
_entity_poly.pdbx_strand_id
1 'polypeptide(L)'
;MSSGDMIADRRFDFARDLQLKGDLAAAADLLLQATELAPGFASAWFTLGEIRERLGEREAAVAAFRKAQMADPDDRHGASLRLMLLGAEPLSSMPPAYVRALFDQYAPKFEAALVDDLGYRGPSLLFKAVLAARAAVRKPAFFRRAIDLGCGTGLAAAAFAKEVDHFTGIDLSPRMIERARGTGLYGELEVAEMVQGLRAKPDASADLILAADAMVYLSDLADIVGEAKRVLAPGGLLAFTLETHGGEGVVLGEGLRYAHGAPYLRASLAAAGLTLSRLDQLSARNEDNVPVPGLVVVAAKP
;
A
#
# COMPACT_ATOMS: atom_id res chain seq x y z
N MET A 1 1.18 12.23 17.43
CA MET A 1 0.15 13.30 17.70
C MET A 1 0.19 13.60 19.19
N SER A 2 -0.05 14.84 19.61
CA SER A 2 -0.16 15.21 21.04
C SER A 2 -1.51 14.77 21.60
N SER A 3 -1.53 14.37 22.88
CA SER A 3 -2.75 14.03 23.61
C SER A 3 -3.54 15.27 24.05
N GLY A 4 -2.93 16.45 24.02
CA GLY A 4 -3.43 17.66 24.67
C GLY A 4 -3.09 17.78 26.16
N ASP A 5 -2.54 16.74 26.77
CA ASP A 5 -2.03 16.70 28.14
C ASP A 5 -0.50 16.56 28.14
N MET A 6 0.22 17.54 28.67
CA MET A 6 1.68 17.54 28.69
C MET A 6 2.29 16.39 29.50
N ILE A 7 1.60 15.92 30.53
CA ILE A 7 2.11 14.82 31.36
C ILE A 7 1.93 13.51 30.61
N ALA A 8 0.79 13.31 29.96
CA ALA A 8 0.54 12.16 29.12
C ALA A 8 1.53 12.10 27.94
N ASP A 9 1.77 13.22 27.27
CA ASP A 9 2.74 13.31 26.16
C ASP A 9 4.16 12.95 26.63
N ARG A 10 4.62 13.48 27.78
CA ARG A 10 5.94 13.12 28.34
C ARG A 10 6.03 11.64 28.70
N ARG A 11 5.00 11.07 29.32
CA ARG A 11 4.98 9.62 29.62
C ARG A 11 5.06 8.78 28.36
N PHE A 12 4.35 9.18 27.33
CA PHE A 12 4.41 8.53 26.01
C PHE A 12 5.82 8.56 25.41
N ASP A 13 6.49 9.72 25.44
CA ASP A 13 7.87 9.86 24.94
C ASP A 13 8.85 8.98 25.74
N PHE A 14 8.77 8.98 27.07
CA PHE A 14 9.57 8.10 27.92
C PHE A 14 9.29 6.61 27.66
N ALA A 15 8.03 6.24 27.44
CA ALA A 15 7.68 4.87 27.11
C ALA A 15 8.31 4.44 25.78
N ARG A 16 8.35 5.33 24.78
CA ARG A 16 9.04 5.05 23.51
C ARG A 16 10.54 4.85 23.69
N ASP A 17 11.18 5.65 24.55
CA ASP A 17 12.59 5.47 24.87
C ASP A 17 12.87 4.14 25.57
N LEU A 18 12.00 3.69 26.46
CA LEU A 18 12.09 2.37 27.10
C LEU A 18 11.86 1.24 26.10
N GLN A 19 10.90 1.39 25.19
CA GLN A 19 10.64 0.44 24.10
C GLN A 19 11.88 0.27 23.22
N LEU A 20 12.57 1.35 22.87
CA LEU A 20 13.81 1.31 22.09
C LEU A 20 14.97 0.63 22.85
N LYS A 21 14.99 0.74 24.17
CA LYS A 21 15.96 0.04 25.04
C LYS A 21 15.58 -1.42 25.34
N GLY A 22 14.41 -1.86 24.90
CA GLY A 22 13.91 -3.22 25.11
C GLY A 22 13.20 -3.44 26.45
N ASP A 23 13.05 -2.43 27.30
CA ASP A 23 12.29 -2.53 28.55
C ASP A 23 10.79 -2.39 28.28
N LEU A 24 10.21 -3.45 27.76
CA LEU A 24 8.82 -3.47 27.33
C LEU A 24 7.83 -3.38 28.51
N ALA A 25 8.17 -3.95 29.65
CA ALA A 25 7.30 -3.92 30.82
C ALA A 25 7.16 -2.51 31.38
N ALA A 26 8.28 -1.81 31.61
CA ALA A 26 8.25 -0.42 32.06
C ALA A 26 7.60 0.52 31.02
N ALA A 27 7.80 0.26 29.73
CA ALA A 27 7.14 1.01 28.65
C ALA A 27 5.61 0.82 28.70
N ALA A 28 5.12 -0.39 28.89
CA ALA A 28 3.69 -0.69 29.03
C ALA A 28 3.06 0.05 30.22
N ASP A 29 3.74 0.06 31.36
CA ASP A 29 3.27 0.77 32.57
C ASP A 29 3.14 2.29 32.36
N LEU A 30 4.13 2.91 31.70
CA LEU A 30 4.07 4.34 31.38
C LEU A 30 2.97 4.67 30.37
N LEU A 31 2.78 3.82 29.37
CA LEU A 31 1.70 3.99 28.38
C LEU A 31 0.32 3.84 29.04
N LEU A 32 0.15 2.88 29.96
CA LEU A 32 -1.09 2.76 30.71
C LEU A 32 -1.40 4.03 31.48
N GLN A 33 -0.40 4.58 32.22
CA GLN A 33 -0.54 5.86 32.92
C GLN A 33 -0.83 7.04 31.96
N ALA A 34 -0.26 7.04 30.76
CA ALA A 34 -0.54 8.07 29.76
C ALA A 34 -1.99 7.98 29.25
N THR A 35 -2.51 6.77 29.08
CA THR A 35 -3.90 6.54 28.65
C THR A 35 -4.93 6.80 29.75
N GLU A 36 -4.55 6.67 31.02
CA GLU A 36 -5.37 7.07 32.17
C GLU A 36 -5.55 8.59 32.24
N LEU A 37 -4.48 9.35 31.96
CA LEU A 37 -4.50 10.81 31.93
C LEU A 37 -5.23 11.35 30.69
N ALA A 38 -5.06 10.70 29.56
CA ALA A 38 -5.62 11.10 28.28
C ALA A 38 -6.26 9.89 27.59
N PRO A 39 -7.51 9.50 27.93
CA PRO A 39 -8.18 8.33 27.36
C PRO A 39 -8.39 8.40 25.84
N GLY A 40 -8.41 9.59 25.24
CA GLY A 40 -8.48 9.81 23.80
C GLY A 40 -7.11 9.77 23.08
N PHE A 41 -6.02 9.39 23.74
CA PHE A 41 -4.69 9.38 23.15
C PHE A 41 -4.48 8.10 22.31
N ALA A 42 -4.97 8.08 21.08
CA ALA A 42 -4.92 6.93 20.18
C ALA A 42 -3.51 6.36 20.00
N SER A 43 -2.48 7.24 19.86
CA SER A 43 -1.09 6.79 19.71
C SER A 43 -0.60 5.99 20.93
N ALA A 44 -0.97 6.39 22.14
CA ALA A 44 -0.58 5.68 23.36
C ALA A 44 -1.28 4.31 23.46
N TRP A 45 -2.57 4.25 23.15
CA TRP A 45 -3.31 2.98 23.08
C TRP A 45 -2.75 2.04 22.03
N PHE A 46 -2.43 2.54 20.84
CA PHE A 46 -1.87 1.75 19.76
C PHE A 46 -0.49 1.18 20.16
N THR A 47 0.42 2.04 20.65
CA THR A 47 1.75 1.60 21.09
C THR A 47 1.68 0.63 22.27
N LEU A 48 0.73 0.82 23.19
CA LEU A 48 0.48 -0.15 24.27
C LEU A 48 0.06 -1.51 23.71
N GLY A 49 -0.80 -1.51 22.69
CA GLY A 49 -1.20 -2.73 21.98
C GLY A 49 0.00 -3.47 21.37
N GLU A 50 0.87 -2.76 20.66
CA GLU A 50 2.10 -3.35 20.08
C GLU A 50 3.04 -3.93 21.15
N ILE A 51 3.22 -3.23 22.27
CA ILE A 51 4.05 -3.74 23.37
C ILE A 51 3.44 -4.96 24.01
N ARG A 52 2.13 -4.97 24.27
CA ARG A 52 1.41 -6.14 24.84
C ARG A 52 1.48 -7.34 23.91
N GLU A 53 1.38 -7.13 22.60
CA GLU A 53 1.56 -8.18 21.60
C GLU A 53 2.98 -8.78 21.65
N ARG A 54 4.01 -7.95 21.73
CA ARG A 54 5.42 -8.40 21.87
C ARG A 54 5.69 -9.13 23.18
N LEU A 55 4.95 -8.82 24.23
CA LEU A 55 4.99 -9.54 25.52
C LEU A 55 4.18 -10.85 25.50
N GLY A 56 3.48 -11.17 24.41
CA GLY A 56 2.62 -12.34 24.29
C GLY A 56 1.26 -12.20 25.00
N GLU A 57 0.90 -11.01 25.41
CA GLU A 57 -0.32 -10.69 26.16
C GLU A 57 -1.47 -10.38 25.19
N ARG A 58 -1.90 -11.37 24.42
CA ARG A 58 -2.82 -11.22 23.29
C ARG A 58 -4.13 -10.51 23.65
N GLU A 59 -4.81 -10.91 24.73
CA GLU A 59 -6.09 -10.30 25.13
C GLU A 59 -5.91 -8.83 25.51
N ALA A 60 -4.82 -8.49 26.21
CA ALA A 60 -4.49 -7.12 26.56
C ALA A 60 -4.13 -6.29 25.34
N ALA A 61 -3.44 -6.86 24.36
CA ALA A 61 -3.15 -6.21 23.07
C ALA A 61 -4.43 -5.90 22.29
N VAL A 62 -5.35 -6.87 22.17
CA VAL A 62 -6.65 -6.68 21.52
C VAL A 62 -7.45 -5.57 22.21
N ALA A 63 -7.48 -5.55 23.55
CA ALA A 63 -8.18 -4.50 24.29
C ALA A 63 -7.58 -3.11 24.03
N ALA A 64 -6.25 -2.99 23.97
CA ALA A 64 -5.56 -1.74 23.69
C ALA A 64 -5.81 -1.27 22.25
N PHE A 65 -5.74 -2.14 21.24
CA PHE A 65 -6.03 -1.79 19.85
C PHE A 65 -7.48 -1.34 19.65
N ARG A 66 -8.47 -1.98 20.32
CA ARG A 66 -9.86 -1.50 20.30
C ARG A 66 -10.01 -0.11 20.89
N LYS A 67 -9.28 0.20 21.95
CA LYS A 67 -9.24 1.56 22.52
C LYS A 67 -8.60 2.56 21.57
N ALA A 68 -7.52 2.19 20.86
CA ALA A 68 -6.91 3.02 19.84
C ALA A 68 -7.89 3.34 18.70
N GLN A 69 -8.62 2.33 18.19
CA GLN A 69 -9.63 2.48 17.15
C GLN A 69 -10.79 3.39 17.59
N MET A 70 -11.26 3.24 18.84
CA MET A 70 -12.29 4.12 19.40
C MET A 70 -11.81 5.57 19.56
N ALA A 71 -10.54 5.78 19.89
CA ALA A 71 -9.94 7.10 20.08
C ALA A 71 -9.60 7.81 18.75
N ASP A 72 -9.41 7.06 17.66
CA ASP A 72 -9.19 7.58 16.30
C ASP A 72 -10.07 6.79 15.31
N PRO A 73 -11.30 7.26 15.03
CA PRO A 73 -12.20 6.59 14.09
C PRO A 73 -11.70 6.50 12.65
N ASP A 74 -10.77 7.37 12.25
CA ASP A 74 -10.10 7.30 10.94
C ASP A 74 -9.04 6.18 10.89
N ASP A 75 -8.68 5.63 12.06
CA ASP A 75 -7.71 4.55 12.25
C ASP A 75 -6.36 4.80 11.56
N ARG A 76 -5.80 6.00 11.75
CA ARG A 76 -4.51 6.42 11.16
C ARG A 76 -3.32 5.57 11.60
N HIS A 77 -3.46 4.85 12.71
CA HIS A 77 -2.44 3.92 13.22
C HIS A 77 -2.60 2.50 12.70
N GLY A 78 -3.75 2.14 12.12
CA GLY A 78 -4.03 0.79 11.64
C GLY A 78 -4.35 -0.20 12.75
N ALA A 79 -5.05 0.22 13.80
CA ALA A 79 -5.47 -0.65 14.88
C ALA A 79 -6.37 -1.79 14.39
N SER A 80 -7.27 -1.54 13.43
CA SER A 80 -8.09 -2.56 12.78
C SER A 80 -7.23 -3.64 12.11
N LEU A 81 -6.12 -3.27 11.47
CA LEU A 81 -5.22 -4.21 10.81
C LEU A 81 -4.54 -5.14 11.83
N ARG A 82 -4.14 -4.61 12.98
CA ARG A 82 -3.59 -5.42 14.09
C ARG A 82 -4.65 -6.35 14.67
N LEU A 83 -5.90 -5.87 14.80
CA LEU A 83 -7.02 -6.71 15.26
C LEU A 83 -7.33 -7.85 14.28
N MET A 84 -7.25 -7.59 12.95
CA MET A 84 -7.38 -8.63 11.92
C MET A 84 -6.26 -9.67 12.03
N LEU A 85 -4.99 -9.26 12.17
CA LEU A 85 -3.85 -10.17 12.34
C LEU A 85 -3.99 -11.03 13.59
N LEU A 86 -4.49 -10.44 14.67
CA LEU A 86 -4.78 -11.16 15.92
C LEU A 86 -6.05 -12.01 15.82
N GLY A 87 -6.76 -12.05 14.68
CA GLY A 87 -8.01 -12.81 14.54
C GLY A 87 -9.14 -12.30 15.42
N ALA A 88 -9.06 -11.06 15.90
CA ALA A 88 -10.08 -10.40 16.71
C ALA A 88 -11.13 -9.67 15.87
N GLU A 89 -10.84 -9.45 14.58
CA GLU A 89 -11.75 -8.91 13.57
C GLU A 89 -11.61 -9.70 12.25
N PRO A 90 -12.67 -9.77 11.43
CA PRO A 90 -12.59 -10.38 10.10
C PRO A 90 -11.75 -9.53 9.16
N LEU A 91 -11.22 -10.16 8.10
CA LEU A 91 -10.53 -9.45 7.03
C LEU A 91 -11.46 -8.40 6.40
N SER A 92 -11.00 -7.17 6.32
CA SER A 92 -11.74 -6.04 5.74
C SER A 92 -10.81 -5.12 4.95
N SER A 93 -11.32 -4.02 4.40
CA SER A 93 -10.51 -3.03 3.70
C SER A 93 -9.57 -2.29 4.65
N MET A 94 -8.40 -1.92 4.14
CA MET A 94 -7.44 -1.10 4.87
C MET A 94 -7.93 0.36 4.96
N PRO A 95 -7.84 0.99 6.14
CA PRO A 95 -8.22 2.39 6.29
C PRO A 95 -7.37 3.31 5.40
N PRO A 96 -7.97 4.13 4.53
CA PRO A 96 -7.21 5.05 3.69
C PRO A 96 -6.37 6.05 4.50
N ALA A 97 -6.84 6.45 5.68
CA ALA A 97 -6.11 7.34 6.57
C ALA A 97 -4.82 6.72 7.10
N TYR A 98 -4.80 5.39 7.34
CA TYR A 98 -3.58 4.66 7.69
C TYR A 98 -2.57 4.70 6.54
N VAL A 99 -2.98 4.33 5.33
CA VAL A 99 -2.10 4.31 4.15
C VAL A 99 -1.52 5.71 3.90
N ARG A 100 -2.37 6.74 3.97
CA ARG A 100 -1.93 8.14 3.84
C ARG A 100 -0.91 8.53 4.89
N ALA A 101 -1.18 8.25 6.17
CA ALA A 101 -0.27 8.59 7.27
C ALA A 101 1.08 7.87 7.13
N LEU A 102 1.04 6.59 6.73
CA LEU A 102 2.24 5.79 6.46
C LEU A 102 3.12 6.45 5.39
N PHE A 103 2.56 6.76 4.22
CA PHE A 103 3.32 7.33 3.10
C PHE A 103 3.70 8.79 3.32
N ASP A 104 2.90 9.60 4.00
CA ASP A 104 3.28 10.95 4.41
C ASP A 104 4.51 10.93 5.34
N GLN A 105 4.61 9.93 6.22
CA GLN A 105 5.78 9.76 7.09
C GLN A 105 7.00 9.25 6.32
N TYR A 106 6.81 8.34 5.37
CA TYR A 106 7.90 7.76 4.58
C TYR A 106 8.43 8.69 3.48
N ALA A 107 7.63 9.61 2.96
CA ALA A 107 7.98 10.45 1.82
C ALA A 107 9.39 11.09 1.88
N PRO A 108 9.91 11.61 3.02
CA PRO A 108 11.24 12.20 3.07
C PRO A 108 12.39 11.22 2.84
N LYS A 109 12.19 9.93 3.14
CA LYS A 109 13.22 8.87 3.09
C LYS A 109 12.87 7.75 2.09
N PHE A 110 11.79 7.91 1.34
CA PHE A 110 11.16 6.84 0.56
C PHE A 110 12.13 6.17 -0.42
N GLU A 111 12.85 6.94 -1.22
CA GLU A 111 13.74 6.39 -2.24
C GLU A 111 14.94 5.69 -1.62
N ALA A 112 15.59 6.28 -0.61
CA ALA A 112 16.70 5.65 0.09
C ALA A 112 16.26 4.34 0.75
N ALA A 113 15.14 4.34 1.47
CA ALA A 113 14.63 3.14 2.13
C ALA A 113 14.18 2.05 1.12
N LEU A 114 13.53 2.42 0.02
CA LEU A 114 13.04 1.45 -0.95
C LEU A 114 14.15 0.89 -1.85
N VAL A 115 15.00 1.75 -2.41
CA VAL A 115 15.99 1.35 -3.40
C VAL A 115 17.22 0.75 -2.72
N ASP A 116 17.73 1.41 -1.68
CA ASP A 116 18.99 1.03 -1.03
C ASP A 116 18.78 -0.10 -0.01
N ASP A 117 17.73 -0.02 0.83
CA ASP A 117 17.52 -0.99 1.92
C ASP A 117 16.75 -2.24 1.46
N LEU A 118 15.71 -2.08 0.61
CA LEU A 118 14.80 -3.17 0.21
C LEU A 118 15.11 -3.75 -1.17
N GLY A 119 16.06 -3.20 -1.93
CA GLY A 119 16.40 -3.66 -3.28
C GLY A 119 15.17 -3.65 -4.21
N TYR A 120 14.37 -2.61 -4.15
CA TYR A 120 13.09 -2.50 -4.85
C TYR A 120 13.24 -2.54 -6.36
N ARG A 121 12.50 -3.43 -7.01
CA ARG A 121 12.57 -3.70 -8.44
C ARG A 121 11.22 -3.60 -9.16
N GLY A 122 10.15 -3.26 -8.44
CA GLY A 122 8.78 -3.22 -8.98
C GLY A 122 8.68 -2.52 -10.34
N PRO A 123 9.15 -1.26 -10.51
CA PRO A 123 9.09 -0.55 -11.77
C PRO A 123 9.82 -1.27 -12.93
N SER A 124 11.01 -1.80 -12.68
CA SER A 124 11.80 -2.50 -13.70
C SER A 124 11.20 -3.84 -14.11
N LEU A 125 10.55 -4.54 -13.17
CA LEU A 125 9.84 -5.79 -13.45
C LEU A 125 8.59 -5.52 -14.28
N LEU A 126 7.79 -4.49 -13.93
CA LEU A 126 6.64 -4.07 -14.71
C LEU A 126 7.03 -3.66 -16.12
N PHE A 127 8.09 -2.86 -16.25
CA PHE A 127 8.60 -2.45 -17.55
C PHE A 127 8.91 -3.65 -18.45
N LYS A 128 9.71 -4.61 -17.95
CA LYS A 128 10.05 -5.84 -18.70
C LYS A 128 8.81 -6.66 -19.05
N ALA A 129 7.85 -6.78 -18.12
CA ALA A 129 6.62 -7.55 -18.35
C ALA A 129 5.74 -6.91 -19.42
N VAL A 130 5.59 -5.58 -19.42
CA VAL A 130 4.83 -4.83 -20.43
C VAL A 130 5.48 -4.94 -21.81
N LEU A 131 6.82 -4.78 -21.90
CA LEU A 131 7.55 -4.98 -23.16
C LEU A 131 7.32 -6.38 -23.72
N ALA A 132 7.42 -7.40 -22.88
CA ALA A 132 7.23 -8.78 -23.29
C ALA A 132 5.78 -9.06 -23.75
N ALA A 133 4.78 -8.50 -23.04
CA ALA A 133 3.37 -8.63 -23.42
C ALA A 133 3.08 -7.96 -24.79
N ARG A 134 3.66 -6.77 -25.04
CA ARG A 134 3.52 -6.09 -26.36
C ARG A 134 4.22 -6.85 -27.47
N ALA A 135 5.43 -7.35 -27.22
CA ALA A 135 6.18 -8.16 -28.19
C ALA A 135 5.44 -9.45 -28.58
N ALA A 136 4.79 -10.13 -27.63
CA ALA A 136 4.01 -11.34 -27.87
C ALA A 136 2.88 -11.12 -28.90
N VAL A 137 2.28 -9.94 -28.94
CA VAL A 137 1.24 -9.54 -29.91
C VAL A 137 1.76 -8.68 -31.06
N ARG A 138 3.09 -8.58 -31.21
CA ARG A 138 3.76 -7.82 -32.26
C ARG A 138 3.35 -6.34 -32.33
N LYS A 139 3.08 -5.71 -31.19
CA LYS A 139 2.74 -4.29 -31.07
C LYS A 139 3.91 -3.52 -30.45
N PRO A 140 4.14 -2.26 -30.85
CA PRO A 140 5.14 -1.42 -30.19
C PRO A 140 4.77 -1.19 -28.72
N ALA A 141 5.77 -1.10 -27.86
CA ALA A 141 5.57 -0.76 -26.45
C ALA A 141 5.62 0.77 -26.27
N PHE A 142 4.72 1.47 -26.94
CA PHE A 142 4.56 2.90 -26.86
C PHE A 142 3.11 3.25 -26.53
N PHE A 143 2.92 4.17 -25.59
CA PHE A 143 1.63 4.53 -25.03
C PHE A 143 1.48 6.06 -25.04
N ARG A 144 0.35 6.55 -25.48
CA ARG A 144 0.07 7.99 -25.49
C ARG A 144 -0.29 8.50 -24.10
N ARG A 145 -1.08 7.72 -23.35
CA ARG A 145 -1.59 8.12 -22.05
C ARG A 145 -1.46 6.98 -21.07
N ALA A 146 -0.71 7.20 -20.02
CA ALA A 146 -0.57 6.27 -18.91
C ALA A 146 -1.10 6.87 -17.61
N ILE A 147 -1.71 6.03 -16.79
CA ILE A 147 -2.09 6.36 -15.41
C ILE A 147 -1.22 5.52 -14.48
N ASP A 148 -0.56 6.17 -13.52
CA ASP A 148 0.28 5.57 -12.49
C ASP A 148 -0.45 5.64 -11.16
N LEU A 149 -0.96 4.49 -10.68
CA LEU A 149 -1.75 4.35 -9.47
C LEU A 149 -0.84 4.07 -8.27
N GLY A 150 -0.96 4.86 -7.21
CA GLY A 150 0.00 4.87 -6.13
C GLY A 150 1.37 5.30 -6.64
N CYS A 151 1.42 6.41 -7.37
CA CYS A 151 2.61 6.82 -8.13
C CYS A 151 3.83 7.12 -7.24
N GLY A 152 3.63 7.33 -5.93
CA GLY A 152 4.70 7.60 -4.98
C GLY A 152 5.56 8.78 -5.41
N THR A 153 6.87 8.57 -5.50
CA THR A 153 7.83 9.59 -5.95
C THR A 153 8.07 9.58 -7.46
N GLY A 154 7.41 8.69 -8.23
CA GLY A 154 7.50 8.64 -9.69
C GLY A 154 8.44 7.59 -10.26
N LEU A 155 8.84 6.58 -9.49
CA LEU A 155 9.78 5.54 -9.94
C LEU A 155 9.24 4.74 -11.13
N ALA A 156 7.93 4.45 -11.18
CA ALA A 156 7.32 3.74 -12.31
C ALA A 156 7.30 4.61 -13.55
N ALA A 157 6.89 5.88 -13.45
CA ALA A 157 6.95 6.81 -14.57
C ALA A 157 8.38 6.98 -15.10
N ALA A 158 9.38 7.06 -14.24
CA ALA A 158 10.79 7.13 -14.64
C ALA A 158 11.22 5.91 -15.47
N ALA A 159 10.78 4.69 -15.06
CA ALA A 159 11.08 3.46 -15.79
C ALA A 159 10.46 3.41 -17.19
N PHE A 160 9.32 4.09 -17.40
CA PHE A 160 8.56 4.11 -18.65
C PHE A 160 8.69 5.45 -19.43
N ALA A 161 9.58 6.36 -19.02
CA ALA A 161 9.63 7.73 -19.52
C ALA A 161 9.84 7.85 -21.04
N LYS A 162 10.44 6.85 -21.70
CA LYS A 162 10.67 6.83 -23.15
C LYS A 162 9.52 6.18 -23.94
N GLU A 163 8.66 5.44 -23.27
CA GLU A 163 7.57 4.65 -23.86
C GLU A 163 6.20 5.28 -23.64
N VAL A 164 6.12 6.41 -22.93
CA VAL A 164 4.85 7.09 -22.60
C VAL A 164 4.96 8.58 -22.89
N ASP A 165 3.99 9.13 -23.65
CA ASP A 165 3.93 10.57 -23.94
C ASP A 165 3.41 11.39 -22.73
N HIS A 166 2.34 10.91 -22.08
CA HIS A 166 1.65 11.64 -21.02
C HIS A 166 1.34 10.74 -19.84
N PHE A 167 1.87 11.11 -18.67
CA PHE A 167 1.55 10.47 -17.40
C PHE A 167 0.56 11.30 -16.60
N THR A 168 -0.45 10.61 -16.06
CA THR A 168 -1.26 11.07 -14.90
C THR A 168 -0.86 10.23 -13.70
N GLY A 169 -0.39 10.87 -12.63
CA GLY A 169 -0.08 10.21 -11.36
C GLY A 169 -1.19 10.39 -10.34
N ILE A 170 -1.57 9.32 -9.67
CA ILE A 170 -2.57 9.32 -8.59
C ILE A 170 -1.91 8.73 -7.35
N ASP A 171 -1.94 9.44 -6.23
CA ASP A 171 -1.46 8.94 -4.94
C ASP A 171 -2.31 9.50 -3.80
N LEU A 172 -2.46 8.72 -2.74
CA LEU A 172 -3.23 9.13 -1.56
C LEU A 172 -2.48 10.14 -0.68
N SER A 173 -1.14 10.13 -0.73
CA SER A 173 -0.26 11.01 0.05
C SER A 173 0.04 12.33 -0.70
N PRO A 174 -0.38 13.49 -0.15
CA PRO A 174 0.01 14.78 -0.70
C PRO A 174 1.53 14.98 -0.77
N ARG A 175 2.27 14.40 0.19
CA ARG A 175 3.73 14.50 0.24
C ARG A 175 4.40 13.68 -0.88
N MET A 176 3.84 12.53 -1.23
CA MET A 176 4.29 11.76 -2.40
C MET A 176 4.02 12.54 -3.69
N ILE A 177 2.83 13.11 -3.86
CA ILE A 177 2.48 13.95 -5.01
C ILE A 177 3.41 15.16 -5.14
N GLU A 178 3.81 15.79 -4.04
CA GLU A 178 4.79 16.89 -4.08
C GLU A 178 6.14 16.43 -4.62
N ARG A 179 6.61 15.25 -4.20
CA ARG A 179 7.86 14.67 -4.72
C ARG A 179 7.74 14.26 -6.19
N ALA A 180 6.66 13.59 -6.56
CA ALA A 180 6.40 13.24 -7.96
C ALA A 180 6.40 14.47 -8.86
N ARG A 181 5.83 15.60 -8.41
CA ARG A 181 5.85 16.88 -9.13
C ARG A 181 7.26 17.37 -9.40
N GLY A 182 8.18 17.18 -8.45
CA GLY A 182 9.59 17.56 -8.59
C GLY A 182 10.32 16.81 -9.69
N THR A 183 9.84 15.65 -10.17
CA THR A 183 10.46 14.88 -11.24
C THR A 183 10.22 15.45 -12.63
N GLY A 184 9.14 16.24 -12.82
CA GLY A 184 8.73 16.75 -14.13
C GLY A 184 8.20 15.68 -15.10
N LEU A 185 7.97 14.44 -14.65
CA LEU A 185 7.52 13.33 -15.52
C LEU A 185 6.02 13.31 -15.77
N TYR A 186 5.23 13.93 -14.89
CA TYR A 186 3.77 13.89 -14.93
C TYR A 186 3.19 15.18 -15.51
N GLY A 187 2.27 15.05 -16.47
CA GLY A 187 1.44 16.14 -16.94
C GLY A 187 0.32 16.50 -15.95
N GLU A 188 -0.17 15.50 -15.22
CA GLU A 188 -1.22 15.64 -14.20
C GLU A 188 -0.86 14.85 -12.95
N LEU A 189 -1.14 15.42 -11.77
CA LEU A 189 -0.94 14.76 -10.47
C LEU A 189 -2.14 15.02 -9.56
N GLU A 190 -2.70 13.95 -8.99
CA GLU A 190 -3.92 13.99 -8.19
C GLU A 190 -3.70 13.34 -6.82
N VAL A 191 -4.19 14.01 -5.77
CA VAL A 191 -4.28 13.41 -4.43
C VAL A 191 -5.63 12.70 -4.33
N ALA A 192 -5.64 11.39 -4.51
CA ALA A 192 -6.86 10.58 -4.46
C ALA A 192 -6.55 9.12 -4.07
N GLU A 193 -7.57 8.43 -3.54
CA GLU A 193 -7.57 6.97 -3.46
C GLU A 193 -7.65 6.39 -4.88
N MET A 194 -6.99 5.27 -5.15
CA MET A 194 -6.79 4.71 -6.50
C MET A 194 -8.11 4.44 -7.24
N VAL A 195 -9.08 3.81 -6.58
CA VAL A 195 -10.39 3.51 -7.19
C VAL A 195 -11.16 4.79 -7.47
N GLN A 196 -11.15 5.75 -6.53
CA GLN A 196 -11.83 7.04 -6.71
C GLN A 196 -11.16 7.86 -7.81
N GLY A 197 -9.84 7.84 -7.87
CA GLY A 197 -9.09 8.49 -8.94
C GLY A 197 -9.44 7.93 -10.32
N LEU A 198 -9.55 6.59 -10.46
CA LEU A 198 -10.00 5.99 -11.72
C LEU A 198 -11.47 6.31 -12.04
N ARG A 199 -12.38 6.32 -11.04
CA ARG A 199 -13.79 6.69 -11.25
C ARG A 199 -13.96 8.10 -11.81
N ALA A 200 -13.04 9.02 -11.49
CA ALA A 200 -13.03 10.37 -12.05
C ALA A 200 -12.52 10.46 -13.49
N LYS A 201 -11.91 9.40 -14.04
CA LYS A 201 -11.40 9.38 -15.42
C LYS A 201 -12.48 8.97 -16.42
N PRO A 202 -12.46 9.54 -17.64
CA PRO A 202 -13.36 9.12 -18.72
C PRO A 202 -13.11 7.68 -19.17
N ASP A 203 -14.11 7.07 -19.77
CA ASP A 203 -13.98 5.76 -20.42
C ASP A 203 -12.95 5.82 -21.56
N ALA A 204 -12.20 4.73 -21.74
CA ALA A 204 -11.21 4.58 -22.80
C ALA A 204 -10.20 5.75 -22.88
N SER A 205 -9.84 6.33 -21.74
CA SER A 205 -8.97 7.50 -21.66
C SER A 205 -7.48 7.18 -21.45
N ALA A 206 -7.10 5.92 -21.22
CA ALA A 206 -5.72 5.49 -21.02
C ALA A 206 -5.36 4.27 -21.88
N ASP A 207 -4.10 4.21 -22.31
CA ASP A 207 -3.54 3.07 -23.06
C ASP A 207 -2.75 2.12 -22.13
N LEU A 208 -2.31 2.63 -20.98
CA LEU A 208 -1.58 1.90 -19.96
C LEU A 208 -2.02 2.38 -18.58
N ILE A 209 -2.27 1.43 -17.68
CA ILE A 209 -2.44 1.70 -16.25
C ILE A 209 -1.37 0.90 -15.51
N LEU A 210 -0.59 1.57 -14.68
CA LEU A 210 0.47 1.00 -13.85
C LEU A 210 0.06 1.04 -12.37
N ALA A 211 0.48 0.04 -11.59
CA ALA A 211 0.41 0.06 -10.13
C ALA A 211 1.59 -0.73 -9.55
N ALA A 212 2.68 -0.04 -9.26
CA ALA A 212 3.89 -0.65 -8.73
C ALA A 212 3.85 -0.67 -7.19
N ASP A 213 3.66 -1.84 -6.59
CA ASP A 213 3.60 -2.08 -5.14
C ASP A 213 2.49 -1.26 -4.43
N ALA A 214 1.41 -0.97 -5.13
CA ALA A 214 0.29 -0.17 -4.63
C ALA A 214 -0.97 -1.02 -4.34
N MET A 215 -1.27 -2.02 -5.17
CA MET A 215 -2.47 -2.85 -4.98
C MET A 215 -2.38 -3.80 -3.77
N VAL A 216 -1.23 -3.92 -3.14
CA VAL A 216 -1.02 -4.66 -1.87
C VAL A 216 -1.76 -4.03 -0.68
N TYR A 217 -2.29 -2.83 -0.84
CA TYR A 217 -3.13 -2.13 0.16
C TYR A 217 -4.64 -2.35 -0.06
N LEU A 218 -5.02 -3.13 -1.07
CA LEU A 218 -6.41 -3.49 -1.36
C LEU A 218 -6.69 -4.94 -0.96
N SER A 219 -7.68 -5.17 -0.11
CA SER A 219 -8.15 -6.53 0.24
C SER A 219 -8.99 -7.14 -0.86
N ASP A 220 -9.62 -6.32 -1.70
CA ASP A 220 -10.43 -6.75 -2.84
C ASP A 220 -10.00 -6.00 -4.10
N LEU A 221 -9.79 -6.75 -5.19
CA LEU A 221 -9.36 -6.20 -6.47
C LEU A 221 -10.53 -5.92 -7.43
N ALA A 222 -11.77 -6.27 -7.09
CA ALA A 222 -12.90 -6.19 -8.02
C ALA A 222 -13.12 -4.75 -8.53
N ASP A 223 -13.20 -3.79 -7.63
CA ASP A 223 -13.46 -2.39 -7.99
C ASP A 223 -12.34 -1.79 -8.83
N ILE A 224 -11.08 -1.96 -8.39
CA ILE A 224 -9.93 -1.36 -9.09
C ILE A 224 -9.73 -1.96 -10.49
N VAL A 225 -9.92 -3.29 -10.63
CA VAL A 225 -9.80 -3.99 -11.93
C VAL A 225 -10.96 -3.63 -12.85
N GLY A 226 -12.18 -3.51 -12.30
CA GLY A 226 -13.36 -3.06 -13.04
C GLY A 226 -13.19 -1.64 -13.59
N GLU A 227 -12.77 -0.71 -12.76
CA GLU A 227 -12.51 0.67 -13.17
C GLU A 227 -11.33 0.77 -14.15
N ALA A 228 -10.25 0.01 -13.92
CA ALA A 228 -9.14 -0.05 -14.85
C ALA A 228 -9.59 -0.51 -16.24
N LYS A 229 -10.44 -1.56 -16.32
CA LYS A 229 -11.02 -2.00 -17.60
C LYS A 229 -11.85 -0.89 -18.27
N ARG A 230 -12.68 -0.15 -17.51
CA ARG A 230 -13.50 0.94 -18.04
C ARG A 230 -12.62 2.03 -18.65
N VAL A 231 -11.60 2.47 -17.90
CA VAL A 231 -10.70 3.58 -18.26
C VAL A 231 -9.73 3.21 -19.38
N LEU A 232 -9.33 1.95 -19.51
CA LEU A 232 -8.45 1.50 -20.60
C LEU A 232 -9.17 1.59 -21.96
N ALA A 233 -8.45 2.07 -22.97
CA ALA A 233 -8.84 1.94 -24.38
C ALA A 233 -8.77 0.46 -24.82
N PRO A 234 -9.50 0.05 -25.89
CA PRO A 234 -9.36 -1.29 -26.47
C PRO A 234 -7.91 -1.61 -26.80
N GLY A 235 -7.41 -2.76 -26.36
CA GLY A 235 -6.01 -3.17 -26.49
C GLY A 235 -5.05 -2.48 -25.53
N GLY A 236 -5.54 -1.65 -24.59
CA GLY A 236 -4.77 -1.08 -23.50
C GLY A 236 -4.39 -2.13 -22.43
N LEU A 237 -3.39 -1.82 -21.61
CA LEU A 237 -2.82 -2.73 -20.62
C LEU A 237 -2.98 -2.21 -19.21
N LEU A 238 -3.34 -3.11 -18.28
CA LEU A 238 -3.20 -2.95 -16.85
C LEU A 238 -1.97 -3.76 -16.41
N ALA A 239 -0.97 -3.12 -15.80
CA ALA A 239 0.23 -3.78 -15.32
C ALA A 239 0.49 -3.42 -13.85
N PHE A 240 0.63 -4.42 -12.98
CA PHE A 240 0.76 -4.21 -11.55
C PHE A 240 1.54 -5.31 -10.86
N THR A 241 2.02 -5.02 -9.64
CA THR A 241 2.62 -6.01 -8.76
C THR A 241 1.72 -6.26 -7.56
N LEU A 242 1.77 -7.49 -7.03
CA LEU A 242 1.10 -7.93 -5.82
C LEU A 242 2.08 -8.70 -4.94
N GLU A 243 1.84 -8.74 -3.63
CA GLU A 243 2.31 -9.83 -2.80
C GLU A 243 1.43 -11.06 -2.99
N THR A 244 2.00 -12.25 -2.83
CA THR A 244 1.28 -13.50 -3.04
C THR A 244 1.57 -14.55 -1.99
N HIS A 245 0.66 -15.52 -1.90
CA HIS A 245 0.80 -16.71 -1.06
C HIS A 245 0.32 -17.96 -1.82
N GLY A 246 0.61 -19.13 -1.30
CA GLY A 246 0.28 -20.41 -1.95
C GLY A 246 -1.19 -20.84 -1.86
N GLY A 247 -2.04 -20.06 -1.17
CA GLY A 247 -3.48 -20.35 -1.02
C GLY A 247 -4.35 -19.73 -2.11
N GLU A 248 -5.67 -19.84 -1.93
CA GLU A 248 -6.66 -19.34 -2.90
C GLU A 248 -7.11 -17.98 -2.37
N GLY A 249 -7.37 -17.29 -1.86
CA GLY A 249 -8.01 -16.05 -1.41
C GLY A 249 -7.03 -14.91 -1.19
N VAL A 250 -7.34 -14.10 -0.20
CA VAL A 250 -6.55 -12.95 0.23
C VAL A 250 -6.24 -13.09 1.72
N VAL A 251 -5.02 -12.80 2.11
CA VAL A 251 -4.58 -12.78 3.50
C VAL A 251 -3.90 -11.47 3.83
N LEU A 252 -4.01 -11.02 5.06
CA LEU A 252 -3.22 -9.91 5.57
C LEU A 252 -1.91 -10.47 6.15
N GLY A 253 -0.77 -10.00 5.64
CA GLY A 253 0.56 -10.38 6.12
C GLY A 253 1.00 -9.56 7.35
N GLU A 254 2.04 -10.02 8.05
CA GLU A 254 2.61 -9.34 9.22
C GLU A 254 3.09 -7.91 8.92
N GLY A 255 3.52 -7.65 7.68
CA GLY A 255 3.89 -6.32 7.18
C GLY A 255 2.70 -5.39 6.91
N LEU A 256 1.48 -5.76 7.34
CA LEU A 256 0.23 -5.01 7.12
C LEU A 256 -0.02 -4.73 5.64
N ARG A 257 0.22 -5.74 4.79
CA ARG A 257 -0.10 -5.74 3.36
C ARG A 257 -0.89 -6.99 3.01
N TYR A 258 -1.76 -6.86 2.02
CA TYR A 258 -2.53 -8.00 1.53
C TYR A 258 -1.71 -8.79 0.51
N ALA A 259 -1.63 -10.09 0.72
CA ALA A 259 -1.13 -11.05 -0.25
C ALA A 259 -2.31 -11.76 -0.92
N HIS A 260 -2.26 -11.86 -2.24
CA HIS A 260 -3.34 -12.38 -3.07
C HIS A 260 -2.93 -13.71 -3.70
N GLY A 261 -3.77 -14.74 -3.54
CA GLY A 261 -3.58 -16.00 -4.23
C GLY A 261 -3.71 -15.86 -5.75
N ALA A 262 -2.88 -16.55 -6.51
CA ALA A 262 -2.94 -16.51 -7.97
C ALA A 262 -4.31 -16.96 -8.54
N PRO A 263 -5.04 -17.93 -7.96
CA PRO A 263 -6.41 -18.25 -8.38
C PRO A 263 -7.38 -17.09 -8.20
N TYR A 264 -7.35 -16.40 -7.06
CA TYR A 264 -8.17 -15.21 -6.79
C TYR A 264 -7.92 -14.12 -7.84
N LEU A 265 -6.64 -13.80 -8.11
CA LEU A 265 -6.26 -12.82 -9.12
C LEU A 265 -6.82 -13.15 -10.51
N ARG A 266 -6.67 -14.41 -10.95
CA ARG A 266 -7.18 -14.85 -12.24
C ARG A 266 -8.70 -14.71 -12.33
N ALA A 267 -9.41 -15.07 -11.27
CA ALA A 267 -10.87 -14.94 -11.19
C ALA A 267 -11.31 -13.47 -11.25
N SER A 268 -10.62 -12.58 -10.51
CA SER A 268 -10.92 -11.14 -10.49
C SER A 268 -10.73 -10.49 -11.88
N LEU A 269 -9.63 -10.81 -12.57
CA LEU A 269 -9.38 -10.31 -13.94
C LEU A 269 -10.43 -10.82 -14.93
N ALA A 270 -10.76 -12.11 -14.87
CA ALA A 270 -11.77 -12.73 -15.74
C ALA A 270 -13.17 -12.15 -15.50
N ALA A 271 -13.56 -11.96 -14.24
CA ALA A 271 -14.85 -11.36 -13.87
C ALA A 271 -14.98 -9.91 -14.39
N ALA A 272 -13.90 -9.14 -14.39
CA ALA A 272 -13.87 -7.82 -15.00
C ALA A 272 -13.80 -7.84 -16.53
N GLY A 273 -13.58 -9.00 -17.17
CA GLY A 273 -13.43 -9.14 -18.61
C GLY A 273 -12.10 -8.60 -19.15
N LEU A 274 -11.04 -8.66 -18.35
CA LEU A 274 -9.66 -8.46 -18.78
C LEU A 274 -9.01 -9.80 -19.11
N THR A 275 -8.19 -9.82 -20.16
CA THR A 275 -7.44 -11.02 -20.57
C THR A 275 -6.05 -10.97 -19.93
N LEU A 276 -5.73 -11.98 -19.14
CA LEU A 276 -4.40 -12.13 -18.57
C LEU A 276 -3.37 -12.41 -19.67
N SER A 277 -2.48 -11.43 -19.93
CA SER A 277 -1.43 -11.54 -20.94
C SER A 277 -0.14 -12.12 -20.36
N ARG A 278 0.17 -11.81 -19.09
CA ARG A 278 1.37 -12.29 -18.41
C ARG A 278 1.16 -12.39 -16.90
N LEU A 279 1.76 -13.42 -16.30
CA LEU A 279 1.80 -13.63 -14.86
C LEU A 279 3.14 -14.30 -14.52
N ASP A 280 4.03 -13.54 -13.86
CA ASP A 280 5.30 -14.05 -13.41
C ASP A 280 5.35 -14.03 -11.87
N GLN A 281 5.87 -15.11 -11.27
CA GLN A 281 6.17 -15.14 -9.84
C GLN A 281 7.56 -14.55 -9.62
N LEU A 282 7.61 -13.29 -9.21
CA LEU A 282 8.85 -12.55 -8.99
C LEU A 282 8.68 -11.64 -7.77
N SER A 283 9.73 -11.58 -6.95
CA SER A 283 9.77 -10.65 -5.82
C SER A 283 10.04 -9.23 -6.31
N ALA A 284 9.21 -8.29 -5.93
CA ALA A 284 9.42 -6.86 -6.21
C ALA A 284 10.39 -6.20 -5.23
N ARG A 285 10.56 -6.74 -4.02
CA ARG A 285 11.45 -6.25 -2.97
C ARG A 285 11.85 -7.36 -1.99
N ASN A 286 12.81 -7.04 -1.12
CA ASN A 286 13.16 -7.89 0.02
C ASN A 286 12.62 -7.27 1.33
N GLU A 287 12.37 -8.10 2.33
CA GLU A 287 12.22 -7.72 3.74
C GLU A 287 13.23 -8.52 4.55
N ASP A 288 14.03 -7.88 5.40
CA ASP A 288 15.12 -8.50 6.16
C ASP A 288 16.04 -9.39 5.30
N ASN A 289 16.37 -8.92 4.09
CA ASN A 289 17.13 -9.63 3.07
C ASN A 289 16.46 -10.92 2.53
N VAL A 290 15.19 -11.16 2.82
CA VAL A 290 14.41 -12.27 2.28
C VAL A 290 13.49 -11.75 1.16
N PRO A 291 13.49 -12.36 -0.04
CA PRO A 291 12.58 -11.97 -1.11
C PRO A 291 11.12 -12.16 -0.70
N VAL A 292 10.32 -11.10 -0.76
CA VAL A 292 8.87 -11.17 -0.53
C VAL A 292 8.22 -11.88 -1.72
N PRO A 293 7.46 -12.97 -1.52
CA PRO A 293 6.76 -13.64 -2.61
C PRO A 293 5.83 -12.67 -3.34
N GLY A 294 5.97 -12.55 -4.65
CA GLY A 294 5.21 -11.57 -5.43
C GLY A 294 4.77 -12.09 -6.79
N LEU A 295 3.81 -11.37 -7.37
CA LEU A 295 3.30 -11.54 -8.73
C LEU A 295 3.52 -10.26 -9.52
N VAL A 296 4.00 -10.41 -10.74
CA VAL A 296 4.04 -9.36 -11.77
C VAL A 296 2.99 -9.71 -12.81
N VAL A 297 2.03 -8.83 -12.98
CA VAL A 297 0.80 -9.07 -13.74
C VAL A 297 0.70 -8.09 -14.89
N VAL A 298 0.36 -8.58 -16.07
CA VAL A 298 -0.09 -7.76 -17.21
C VAL A 298 -1.39 -8.34 -17.75
N ALA A 299 -2.43 -7.54 -17.76
CA ALA A 299 -3.73 -7.87 -18.33
C ALA A 299 -4.10 -6.87 -19.43
N ALA A 300 -4.78 -7.33 -20.46
CA ALA A 300 -5.20 -6.54 -21.61
C ALA A 300 -6.72 -6.37 -21.64
N LYS A 301 -7.17 -5.17 -22.02
CA LYS A 301 -8.57 -4.97 -22.42
C LYS A 301 -8.73 -5.48 -23.87
N PRO A 302 -9.63 -6.42 -24.12
CA PRO A 302 -9.95 -6.90 -25.46
C PRO A 302 -10.36 -5.79 -26.44
#